data_5f08c2ef3905c2979ca9e9983194003b
#
_entry.id   5f08c2ef3905c2979ca9e9983194003b
#
_cell.length_a   1.000
_cell.length_b   1.000
_cell.length_c   1.000
_cell.angle_alpha   90.00
_cell.angle_beta   90.00
_cell.angle_gamma   90.00
#
_symmetry.space_group_name_H-M   'P 1'
#
loop_
_entity.id
_entity.type
_entity.pdbx_description
1 polymer ?
#
loop_
_entity_poly.entity_id
_entity_poly.type
_entity_poly.pdbx_seq_one_letter_code
_entity_poly.pdbx_strand_id
1 'polypeptide(L)'
;MNEFVEWIKSQTKPLIITGIIILVALFIIFVTNFFIKRFLKRHKRKRAITVARLLQNIVRYTVVILGGIAIIGAWGVDVKPILAGAGIVGIALGLGAQTLIRDVLAGISIVIENHYDVDDVVEIKGFKGRVIEIGLRSTRIQGWRGDVKIIANGDITEVINFSKNPTIGVVEFEVGKQESLERVLKILEERIVELKDVFPQIIEGPTVAGVTKMGPTSVTVRITVKTVSEEHYA
;
A
#
# COMPACT_ATOMS: atom_id res chain seq x y z
N MET A 1 40.09 53.94 -16.40
CA MET A 1 39.68 52.96 -17.43
C MET A 1 39.87 51.52 -16.94
N ASN A 2 40.93 51.22 -16.19
CA ASN A 2 41.15 49.83 -15.65
C ASN A 2 40.12 49.40 -14.59
N GLU A 3 39.71 50.29 -13.68
CA GLU A 3 38.70 49.98 -12.65
C GLU A 3 37.34 49.66 -13.24
N PHE A 4 36.94 50.33 -14.30
CA PHE A 4 35.68 50.06 -14.99
C PHE A 4 35.68 48.68 -15.68
N VAL A 5 36.83 48.29 -16.25
CA VAL A 5 37.01 46.98 -16.87
C VAL A 5 37.05 45.86 -15.83
N GLU A 6 37.68 46.11 -14.69
CA GLU A 6 37.64 45.14 -13.55
C GLU A 6 36.27 45.02 -12.94
N TRP A 7 35.53 46.11 -12.80
CA TRP A 7 34.14 46.09 -12.36
C TRP A 7 33.25 45.28 -13.33
N ILE A 8 33.39 45.49 -14.64
CA ILE A 8 32.63 44.71 -15.64
C ILE A 8 33.02 43.22 -15.54
N LYS A 9 34.31 42.88 -15.41
CA LYS A 9 34.76 41.49 -15.25
C LYS A 9 34.25 40.86 -13.97
N SER A 10 34.12 41.62 -12.88
CA SER A 10 33.56 41.09 -11.62
C SER A 10 32.08 40.77 -11.73
N GLN A 11 31.31 41.49 -12.57
CA GLN A 11 29.87 41.25 -12.78
C GLN A 11 29.58 40.11 -13.81
N THR A 12 30.57 39.75 -14.65
CA THR A 12 30.35 38.74 -15.69
C THR A 12 30.07 37.34 -15.11
N LYS A 13 30.74 36.95 -14.02
CA LYS A 13 30.50 35.66 -13.36
C LYS A 13 29.10 35.53 -12.81
N PRO A 14 28.56 36.44 -11.96
CA PRO A 14 27.21 36.33 -11.45
C PRO A 14 26.15 36.40 -12.58
N LEU A 15 26.38 37.16 -13.65
CA LEU A 15 25.49 37.21 -14.80
C LEU A 15 25.42 35.87 -15.54
N ILE A 16 26.56 35.24 -15.80
CA ILE A 16 26.60 33.92 -16.44
C ILE A 16 25.91 32.87 -15.57
N ILE A 17 26.19 32.84 -14.27
CA ILE A 17 25.55 31.90 -13.32
C ILE A 17 24.06 32.13 -13.28
N THR A 18 23.59 33.38 -13.22
CA THR A 18 22.16 33.74 -13.27
C THR A 18 21.51 33.22 -14.55
N GLY A 19 22.17 33.42 -15.71
CA GLY A 19 21.68 32.88 -16.98
C GLY A 19 21.55 31.37 -16.99
N ILE A 20 22.55 30.67 -16.44
CA ILE A 20 22.50 29.20 -16.32
C ILE A 20 21.36 28.75 -15.39
N ILE A 21 21.20 29.39 -14.23
CA ILE A 21 20.12 29.05 -13.27
C ILE A 21 18.73 29.24 -13.94
N ILE A 22 18.55 30.35 -14.65
CA ILE A 22 17.28 30.61 -15.36
C ILE A 22 17.04 29.56 -16.44
N LEU A 23 18.06 29.22 -17.23
CA LEU A 23 17.90 28.18 -18.27
C LEU A 23 17.57 26.82 -17.67
N VAL A 24 18.23 26.43 -16.59
CA VAL A 24 17.92 25.17 -15.87
C VAL A 24 16.51 25.20 -15.31
N ALA A 25 16.10 26.30 -14.67
CA ALA A 25 14.76 26.47 -14.14
C ALA A 25 13.68 26.35 -15.24
N LEU A 26 13.88 27.05 -16.36
CA LEU A 26 12.99 26.97 -17.52
C LEU A 26 12.93 25.57 -18.12
N PHE A 27 14.08 24.89 -18.20
CA PHE A 27 14.17 23.51 -18.68
C PHE A 27 13.38 22.55 -17.77
N ILE A 28 13.54 22.63 -16.44
CA ILE A 28 12.79 21.79 -15.50
C ILE A 28 11.29 22.04 -15.62
N ILE A 29 10.86 23.32 -15.69
CA ILE A 29 9.45 23.70 -15.86
C ILE A 29 8.92 23.18 -17.21
N PHE A 30 9.69 23.31 -18.28
CA PHE A 30 9.32 22.83 -19.62
C PHE A 30 9.12 21.30 -19.62
N VAL A 31 10.08 20.56 -19.08
CA VAL A 31 10.04 19.10 -18.99
C VAL A 31 8.82 18.65 -18.16
N THR A 32 8.61 19.26 -16.99
CA THR A 32 7.45 18.98 -16.13
C THR A 32 6.13 19.23 -16.87
N ASN A 33 6.02 20.36 -17.55
CA ASN A 33 4.83 20.72 -18.35
C ASN A 33 4.59 19.73 -19.50
N PHE A 34 5.67 19.28 -20.15
CA PHE A 34 5.59 18.31 -21.24
C PHE A 34 5.05 16.96 -20.75
N PHE A 35 5.61 16.42 -19.66
CA PHE A 35 5.15 15.15 -19.07
C PHE A 35 3.71 15.24 -18.57
N ILE A 36 3.35 16.31 -17.88
CA ILE A 36 2.00 16.51 -17.36
C ILE A 36 0.99 16.64 -18.52
N LYS A 37 1.30 17.41 -19.55
CA LYS A 37 0.42 17.52 -20.74
C LYS A 37 0.24 16.16 -21.44
N ARG A 38 1.30 15.35 -21.54
CA ARG A 38 1.25 14.00 -22.11
C ARG A 38 0.41 13.05 -21.25
N PHE A 39 0.57 13.12 -19.93
CA PHE A 39 -0.23 12.35 -18.98
C PHE A 39 -1.72 12.71 -19.06
N LEU A 40 -2.04 14.00 -19.09
CA LEU A 40 -3.42 14.49 -19.15
C LEU A 40 -4.13 14.12 -20.46
N LYS A 41 -3.40 14.03 -21.59
CA LYS A 41 -3.98 13.55 -22.85
C LYS A 41 -4.48 12.10 -22.77
N ARG A 42 -3.87 11.27 -21.93
CA ARG A 42 -4.23 9.85 -21.74
C ARG A 42 -5.30 9.64 -20.67
N HIS A 43 -5.42 10.54 -19.71
CA HIS A 43 -6.30 10.39 -18.56
C HIS A 43 -7.34 11.52 -18.52
N LYS A 44 -8.60 11.21 -18.86
CA LYS A 44 -9.71 12.18 -18.87
C LYS A 44 -10.40 12.33 -17.50
N ARG A 45 -9.97 11.63 -16.45
CA ARG A 45 -10.60 11.68 -15.12
C ARG A 45 -10.31 13.02 -14.46
N LYS A 46 -11.37 13.77 -14.07
CA LYS A 46 -11.26 15.09 -13.42
C LYS A 46 -10.29 15.10 -12.22
N ARG A 47 -10.31 14.06 -11.39
CA ARG A 47 -9.40 13.94 -10.23
C ARG A 47 -7.92 13.87 -10.64
N ALA A 48 -7.57 13.11 -11.69
CA ALA A 48 -6.20 13.02 -12.19
C ALA A 48 -5.70 14.38 -12.71
N ILE A 49 -6.58 15.16 -13.35
CA ILE A 49 -6.25 16.51 -13.83
C ILE A 49 -5.91 17.44 -12.67
N THR A 50 -6.71 17.41 -11.60
CA THR A 50 -6.47 18.27 -10.41
C THR A 50 -5.14 17.93 -9.74
N VAL A 51 -4.87 16.63 -9.50
CA VAL A 51 -3.62 16.17 -8.88
C VAL A 51 -2.41 16.54 -9.73
N ALA A 52 -2.49 16.33 -11.05
CA ALA A 52 -1.39 16.68 -11.96
C ALA A 52 -1.09 18.19 -11.94
N ARG A 53 -2.11 19.07 -11.90
CA ARG A 53 -1.93 20.52 -11.78
C ARG A 53 -1.34 20.91 -10.42
N LEU A 54 -1.76 20.29 -9.35
CA LEU A 54 -1.17 20.53 -8.02
C LEU A 54 0.32 20.20 -8.00
N LEU A 55 0.71 19.02 -8.51
CA LEU A 55 2.10 18.63 -8.63
C LEU A 55 2.91 19.61 -9.50
N GLN A 56 2.34 20.05 -10.63
CA GLN A 56 2.96 21.05 -11.49
C GLN A 56 3.23 22.36 -10.76
N ASN A 57 2.27 22.84 -9.97
CA ASN A 57 2.44 24.07 -9.20
C ASN A 57 3.50 23.91 -8.10
N ILE A 58 3.49 22.78 -7.38
CA ILE A 58 4.51 22.48 -6.37
C ILE A 58 5.90 22.52 -6.98
N VAL A 59 6.14 21.80 -8.09
CA VAL A 59 7.43 21.80 -8.78
C VAL A 59 7.81 23.21 -9.22
N ARG A 60 6.88 23.97 -9.82
CA ARG A 60 7.12 25.34 -10.28
C ARG A 60 7.54 26.25 -9.12
N TYR A 61 6.80 26.24 -8.02
CA TYR A 61 7.13 27.08 -6.86
C TYR A 61 8.48 26.68 -6.24
N THR A 62 8.76 25.41 -6.10
CA THR A 62 10.03 24.92 -5.59
C THR A 62 11.19 25.38 -6.47
N VAL A 63 11.09 25.24 -7.78
CA VAL A 63 12.11 25.66 -8.74
C VAL A 63 12.33 27.18 -8.69
N VAL A 64 11.26 27.97 -8.62
CA VAL A 64 11.33 29.43 -8.55
C VAL A 64 11.99 29.88 -7.23
N ILE A 65 11.59 29.30 -6.10
CA ILE A 65 12.16 29.64 -4.78
C ILE A 65 13.63 29.26 -4.72
N LEU A 66 14.00 28.02 -5.08
CA LEU A 66 15.40 27.57 -5.04
C LEU A 66 16.26 28.33 -6.06
N GLY A 67 15.74 28.57 -7.25
CA GLY A 67 16.41 29.37 -8.27
C GLY A 67 16.64 30.82 -7.82
N GLY A 68 15.65 31.44 -7.17
CA GLY A 68 15.76 32.77 -6.60
C GLY A 68 16.84 32.86 -5.53
N ILE A 69 16.88 31.91 -4.58
CA ILE A 69 17.91 31.82 -3.54
C ILE A 69 19.30 31.66 -4.18
N ALA A 70 19.42 30.76 -5.17
CA ALA A 70 20.70 30.55 -5.87
C ALA A 70 21.16 31.78 -6.62
N ILE A 71 20.26 32.56 -7.26
CA ILE A 71 20.60 33.83 -7.93
C ILE A 71 21.10 34.84 -6.90
N ILE A 72 20.37 35.04 -5.79
CA ILE A 72 20.77 35.97 -4.72
C ILE A 72 22.17 35.61 -4.19
N GLY A 73 22.47 34.32 -3.98
CA GLY A 73 23.77 33.83 -3.59
C GLY A 73 24.86 34.08 -4.63
N ALA A 74 24.57 33.97 -5.92
CA ALA A 74 25.49 34.24 -7.01
C ALA A 74 25.92 35.73 -7.06
N TRP A 75 25.05 36.63 -6.57
CA TRP A 75 25.35 38.06 -6.44
C TRP A 75 26.08 38.42 -5.14
N GLY A 76 26.57 37.43 -4.39
CA GLY A 76 27.41 37.64 -3.20
C GLY A 76 26.63 37.93 -1.91
N VAL A 77 25.29 37.81 -1.92
CA VAL A 77 24.49 37.96 -0.71
C VAL A 77 24.59 36.66 0.12
N ASP A 78 24.79 36.79 1.42
CA ASP A 78 24.81 35.64 2.32
C ASP A 78 23.41 35.01 2.42
N VAL A 79 23.24 33.85 1.79
CA VAL A 79 21.98 33.08 1.78
C VAL A 79 21.84 32.12 2.95
N LYS A 80 22.84 31.99 3.83
CA LYS A 80 22.80 31.10 4.99
C LYS A 80 21.57 31.31 5.88
N PRO A 81 21.18 32.56 6.25
CA PRO A 81 20.01 32.81 7.04
C PRO A 81 18.70 32.36 6.33
N ILE A 82 18.63 32.56 5.00
CA ILE A 82 17.49 32.16 4.19
C ILE A 82 17.40 30.63 4.15
N LEU A 83 18.54 29.95 3.94
CA LEU A 83 18.57 28.48 3.97
C LEU A 83 18.25 27.90 5.35
N ALA A 84 18.72 28.54 6.43
CA ALA A 84 18.36 28.13 7.78
C ALA A 84 16.85 28.23 8.04
N GLY A 85 16.22 29.34 7.65
CA GLY A 85 14.77 29.51 7.72
C GLY A 85 14.00 28.49 6.87
N ALA A 86 14.45 28.29 5.62
CA ALA A 86 13.88 27.28 4.73
C ALA A 86 14.02 25.85 5.30
N GLY A 87 15.13 25.56 6.00
CA GLY A 87 15.35 24.30 6.69
C GLY A 87 14.32 24.04 7.79
N ILE A 88 14.00 25.05 8.60
CA ILE A 88 12.97 24.95 9.65
C ILE A 88 11.60 24.66 9.02
N VAL A 89 11.25 25.40 7.96
CA VAL A 89 10.00 25.16 7.20
C VAL A 89 9.99 23.75 6.59
N GLY A 90 11.14 23.30 6.06
CA GLY A 90 11.29 21.94 5.53
C GLY A 90 11.05 20.85 6.56
N ILE A 91 11.57 21.03 7.79
CA ILE A 91 11.33 20.10 8.91
C ILE A 91 9.83 20.07 9.25
N ALA A 92 9.20 21.25 9.37
CA ALA A 92 7.77 21.32 9.68
C ALA A 92 6.89 20.62 8.61
N LEU A 93 7.20 20.85 7.32
CA LEU A 93 6.54 20.17 6.21
C LEU A 93 6.80 18.65 6.21
N GLY A 94 8.05 18.24 6.52
CA GLY A 94 8.43 16.83 6.63
C GLY A 94 7.65 16.10 7.73
N LEU A 95 7.55 16.71 8.91
CA LEU A 95 6.75 16.17 10.01
C LEU A 95 5.26 16.09 9.65
N GLY A 96 4.73 17.11 8.95
CA GLY A 96 3.35 17.10 8.45
C GLY A 96 3.09 16.04 7.38
N ALA A 97 4.09 15.69 6.58
CA ALA A 97 4.00 14.67 5.53
C ALA A 97 4.42 13.25 5.99
N GLN A 98 4.90 13.08 7.21
CA GLN A 98 5.49 11.84 7.72
C GLN A 98 4.58 10.62 7.54
N THR A 99 3.30 10.76 7.85
CA THR A 99 2.33 9.66 7.71
C THR A 99 2.13 9.26 6.25
N LEU A 100 2.08 10.23 5.33
CA LEU A 100 1.94 9.96 3.91
C LEU A 100 3.16 9.21 3.35
N ILE A 101 4.36 9.60 3.78
CA ILE A 101 5.61 8.93 3.38
C ILE A 101 5.63 7.51 3.93
N ARG A 102 5.27 7.31 5.20
CA ARG A 102 5.17 5.99 5.83
C ARG A 102 4.18 5.09 5.08
N ASP A 103 3.01 5.61 4.71
CA ASP A 103 2.00 4.85 3.97
C ASP A 103 2.51 4.39 2.61
N VAL A 104 3.23 5.27 1.89
CA VAL A 104 3.80 4.96 0.57
C VAL A 104 4.90 3.91 0.68
N LEU A 105 5.83 4.08 1.62
CA LEU A 105 6.92 3.10 1.83
C LEU A 105 6.38 1.73 2.24
N ALA A 106 5.38 1.69 3.14
CA ALA A 106 4.71 0.45 3.52
C ALA A 106 3.99 -0.20 2.32
N GLY A 107 3.32 0.58 1.47
CA GLY A 107 2.69 0.06 0.25
C GLY A 107 3.69 -0.56 -0.73
N ILE A 108 4.85 0.05 -0.88
CA ILE A 108 5.95 -0.49 -1.69
C ILE A 108 6.49 -1.79 -1.08
N SER A 109 6.70 -1.83 0.25
CA SER A 109 7.17 -3.03 0.97
C SER A 109 6.20 -4.21 0.82
N ILE A 110 4.89 -3.97 0.98
CA ILE A 110 3.84 -4.99 0.80
C ILE A 110 3.97 -5.69 -0.56
N VAL A 111 4.19 -4.90 -1.64
CA VAL A 111 4.30 -5.43 -2.99
C VAL A 111 5.64 -6.13 -3.23
N ILE A 112 6.77 -5.52 -2.81
CA ILE A 112 8.12 -6.09 -3.03
C ILE A 112 8.30 -7.38 -2.23
N GLU A 113 7.87 -7.39 -0.97
CA GLU A 113 8.00 -8.55 -0.08
C GLU A 113 6.87 -9.57 -0.29
N ASN A 114 5.93 -9.23 -1.18
CA ASN A 114 4.81 -10.11 -1.53
C ASN A 114 4.06 -10.61 -0.29
N HIS A 115 3.63 -9.69 0.60
CA HIS A 115 2.90 -10.07 1.81
C HIS A 115 1.54 -10.66 1.46
N TYR A 116 0.85 -10.08 0.49
CA TYR A 116 -0.41 -10.55 -0.10
C TYR A 116 -0.60 -9.93 -1.50
N ASP A 117 -1.42 -10.57 -2.31
CA ASP A 117 -1.80 -10.11 -3.64
C ASP A 117 -3.28 -9.69 -3.70
N VAL A 118 -3.67 -9.06 -4.83
CA VAL A 118 -5.08 -8.83 -5.12
C VAL A 118 -5.76 -10.19 -5.26
N ASP A 119 -6.98 -10.32 -4.74
CA ASP A 119 -7.80 -11.52 -4.60
C ASP A 119 -7.42 -12.44 -3.42
N ASP A 120 -6.30 -12.24 -2.74
CA ASP A 120 -6.00 -12.98 -1.50
C ASP A 120 -7.04 -12.69 -0.41
N VAL A 121 -7.35 -13.71 0.38
CA VAL A 121 -8.12 -13.56 1.62
C VAL A 121 -7.14 -13.29 2.75
N VAL A 122 -7.31 -12.13 3.39
CA VAL A 122 -6.43 -11.67 4.47
C VAL A 122 -7.24 -11.20 5.67
N GLU A 123 -6.59 -11.24 6.85
CA GLU A 123 -7.11 -10.57 8.04
C GLU A 123 -6.14 -9.47 8.46
N ILE A 124 -6.65 -8.23 8.54
CA ILE A 124 -5.90 -7.05 8.92
C ILE A 124 -6.68 -6.29 9.99
N LYS A 125 -6.09 -6.10 11.17
CA LYS A 125 -6.73 -5.43 12.31
C LYS A 125 -8.11 -6.02 12.65
N GLY A 126 -8.19 -7.36 12.72
CA GLY A 126 -9.40 -8.09 13.07
C GLY A 126 -10.51 -8.05 12.01
N PHE A 127 -10.22 -7.54 10.81
CA PHE A 127 -11.15 -7.56 9.69
C PHE A 127 -10.64 -8.53 8.63
N LYS A 128 -11.41 -9.61 8.41
CA LYS A 128 -11.13 -10.64 7.41
C LYS A 128 -11.89 -10.32 6.14
N GLY A 129 -11.22 -10.43 4.99
CA GLY A 129 -11.83 -10.18 3.70
C GLY A 129 -10.87 -10.39 2.54
N ARG A 130 -11.40 -10.26 1.32
CA ARG A 130 -10.65 -10.37 0.07
C ARG A 130 -10.00 -9.03 -0.28
N VAL A 131 -8.73 -9.05 -0.66
CA VAL A 131 -8.02 -7.87 -1.16
C VAL A 131 -8.57 -7.52 -2.54
N ILE A 132 -9.20 -6.35 -2.68
CA ILE A 132 -9.73 -5.86 -3.96
C ILE A 132 -8.81 -4.85 -4.65
N GLU A 133 -7.94 -4.19 -3.89
CA GLU A 133 -6.99 -3.21 -4.45
C GLU A 133 -5.83 -2.99 -3.48
N ILE A 134 -4.62 -3.02 -4.01
CA ILE A 134 -3.41 -2.56 -3.33
C ILE A 134 -3.00 -1.24 -3.97
N GLY A 135 -3.32 -0.14 -3.30
CA GLY A 135 -2.97 1.19 -3.75
C GLY A 135 -1.63 1.66 -3.19
N LEU A 136 -1.11 2.78 -3.71
CA LEU A 136 0.17 3.35 -3.27
C LEU A 136 0.18 3.68 -1.76
N ARG A 137 -0.95 4.16 -1.22
CA ARG A 137 -1.08 4.63 0.17
C ARG A 137 -2.03 3.80 1.02
N SER A 138 -2.92 3.04 0.40
CA SER A 138 -3.96 2.29 1.12
C SER A 138 -4.30 1.00 0.41
N THR A 139 -4.58 -0.04 1.19
CA THR A 139 -5.14 -1.31 0.74
C THR A 139 -6.64 -1.33 1.01
N ARG A 140 -7.40 -1.93 0.09
CA ARG A 140 -8.85 -2.13 0.20
C ARG A 140 -9.13 -3.61 0.31
N ILE A 141 -9.88 -3.98 1.34
CA ILE A 141 -10.34 -5.35 1.57
C ILE A 141 -11.87 -5.37 1.67
N GLN A 142 -12.47 -6.37 1.05
CA GLN A 142 -13.93 -6.57 1.04
C GLN A 142 -14.30 -7.75 1.94
N GLY A 143 -15.13 -7.48 2.93
CA GLY A 143 -15.72 -8.50 3.78
C GLY A 143 -16.79 -9.31 3.06
N TRP A 144 -17.18 -10.44 3.64
CA TRP A 144 -18.17 -11.35 3.08
C TRP A 144 -19.57 -10.72 2.93
N ARG A 145 -19.87 -9.67 3.70
CA ARG A 145 -21.13 -8.91 3.58
C ARG A 145 -21.12 -7.87 2.47
N GLY A 146 -19.99 -7.73 1.74
CA GLY A 146 -19.80 -6.73 0.69
C GLY A 146 -19.31 -5.38 1.20
N ASP A 147 -19.09 -5.22 2.50
CA ASP A 147 -18.49 -4.04 3.10
C ASP A 147 -17.02 -3.92 2.70
N VAL A 148 -16.57 -2.71 2.43
CA VAL A 148 -15.19 -2.45 2.03
C VAL A 148 -14.48 -1.64 3.10
N LYS A 149 -13.43 -2.24 3.69
CA LYS A 149 -12.53 -1.55 4.61
C LYS A 149 -11.33 -0.98 3.84
N ILE A 150 -11.05 0.30 4.04
CA ILE A 150 -9.89 0.99 3.47
C ILE A 150 -8.91 1.24 4.61
N ILE A 151 -7.71 0.71 4.47
CA ILE A 151 -6.66 0.78 5.51
C ILE A 151 -5.45 1.48 4.92
N ALA A 152 -4.90 2.49 5.63
CA ALA A 152 -3.62 3.08 5.25
C ALA A 152 -2.51 2.04 5.35
N ASN A 153 -1.66 1.91 4.33
CA ASN A 153 -0.63 0.86 4.30
C ASN A 153 0.33 0.96 5.50
N GLY A 154 0.68 2.18 5.93
CA GLY A 154 1.52 2.42 7.11
C GLY A 154 0.88 1.98 8.44
N ASP A 155 -0.41 1.72 8.44
CA ASP A 155 -1.14 1.21 9.59
C ASP A 155 -1.27 -0.32 9.62
N ILE A 156 -0.81 -1.01 8.57
CA ILE A 156 -0.76 -2.46 8.46
C ILE A 156 0.55 -2.93 9.10
N THR A 157 0.48 -3.26 10.39
CA THR A 157 1.64 -3.75 11.17
C THR A 157 1.74 -5.25 11.17
N GLU A 158 0.61 -5.93 10.94
CA GLU A 158 0.50 -7.37 10.88
C GLU A 158 -0.58 -7.76 9.88
N VAL A 159 -0.41 -8.89 9.23
CA VAL A 159 -1.37 -9.48 8.30
C VAL A 159 -1.34 -11.00 8.44
N ILE A 160 -2.53 -11.61 8.47
CA ILE A 160 -2.69 -13.05 8.34
C ILE A 160 -3.20 -13.30 6.92
N ASN A 161 -2.44 -14.06 6.13
CA ASN A 161 -2.81 -14.43 4.77
C ASN A 161 -3.31 -15.88 4.75
N PHE A 162 -4.55 -16.08 4.30
CA PHE A 162 -5.20 -17.40 4.24
C PHE A 162 -5.14 -18.03 2.84
N SER A 163 -4.57 -17.33 1.86
CA SER A 163 -4.53 -17.79 0.46
C SER A 163 -3.18 -18.32 0.01
N LYS A 164 -2.08 -17.91 0.65
CA LYS A 164 -0.71 -18.30 0.22
C LYS A 164 -0.34 -19.73 0.51
N ASN A 165 -0.90 -20.31 1.55
CA ASN A 165 -0.59 -21.67 1.96
C ASN A 165 -1.87 -22.50 2.03
N PRO A 166 -1.76 -23.83 1.90
CA PRO A 166 -2.87 -24.73 2.16
C PRO A 166 -3.46 -24.48 3.55
N THR A 167 -4.77 -24.38 3.60
CA THR A 167 -5.52 -24.09 4.83
C THR A 167 -6.19 -25.35 5.34
N ILE A 168 -6.30 -25.47 6.67
CA ILE A 168 -7.05 -26.53 7.33
C ILE A 168 -8.43 -25.99 7.66
N GLY A 169 -9.44 -26.45 6.91
CA GLY A 169 -10.84 -26.25 7.24
C GLY A 169 -11.24 -27.12 8.44
N VAL A 170 -11.95 -26.53 9.38
CA VAL A 170 -12.46 -27.23 10.56
C VAL A 170 -13.96 -27.12 10.60
N VAL A 171 -14.65 -28.25 10.66
CA VAL A 171 -16.10 -28.33 10.86
C VAL A 171 -16.36 -29.01 12.18
N GLU A 172 -17.12 -28.37 13.03
CA GLU A 172 -17.59 -28.92 14.30
C GLU A 172 -19.11 -29.04 14.27
N PHE A 173 -19.61 -30.20 14.73
CA PHE A 173 -21.04 -30.42 14.90
C PHE A 173 -21.32 -31.22 16.16
N GLU A 174 -22.52 -31.05 16.68
CA GLU A 174 -22.92 -31.68 17.92
C GLU A 174 -23.76 -32.93 17.66
N VAL A 175 -23.40 -34.00 18.35
CA VAL A 175 -24.12 -35.28 18.35
C VAL A 175 -24.78 -35.45 19.71
N GLY A 176 -26.07 -35.72 19.74
CA GLY A 176 -26.82 -36.01 20.98
C GLY A 176 -26.29 -37.27 21.67
N LYS A 177 -26.20 -37.25 22.99
CA LYS A 177 -25.76 -38.42 23.80
C LYS A 177 -26.65 -39.64 23.68
N GLN A 178 -27.84 -39.52 23.11
CA GLN A 178 -28.74 -40.62 22.86
C GLN A 178 -28.30 -41.49 21.66
N GLU A 179 -27.46 -40.93 20.79
CA GLU A 179 -26.91 -41.62 19.64
C GLU A 179 -25.64 -42.38 20.01
N SER A 180 -25.41 -43.54 19.35
CA SER A 180 -24.16 -44.24 19.47
C SER A 180 -23.05 -43.47 18.75
N LEU A 181 -22.11 -42.90 19.52
CA LEU A 181 -20.98 -42.15 19.00
C LEU A 181 -20.15 -42.99 18.01
N GLU A 182 -19.91 -44.24 18.33
CA GLU A 182 -19.17 -45.17 17.47
C GLU A 182 -19.84 -45.35 16.11
N ARG A 183 -21.17 -45.48 16.08
CA ARG A 183 -21.95 -45.57 14.84
C ARG A 183 -21.88 -44.29 14.02
N VAL A 184 -21.95 -43.12 14.69
CA VAL A 184 -21.85 -41.81 14.02
C VAL A 184 -20.45 -41.61 13.42
N LEU A 185 -19.39 -41.92 14.17
CA LEU A 185 -18.01 -41.79 13.67
C LEU A 185 -17.80 -42.71 12.45
N LYS A 186 -18.26 -43.95 12.49
CA LYS A 186 -18.15 -44.89 11.37
C LYS A 186 -18.88 -44.40 10.11
N ILE A 187 -20.11 -43.91 10.25
CA ILE A 187 -20.86 -43.31 9.13
C ILE A 187 -20.12 -42.11 8.55
N LEU A 188 -19.58 -41.26 9.40
CA LEU A 188 -18.79 -40.11 8.97
C LEU A 188 -17.55 -40.55 8.20
N GLU A 189 -16.74 -41.46 8.73
CA GLU A 189 -15.55 -41.97 8.07
C GLU A 189 -15.84 -42.56 6.69
N GLU A 190 -16.96 -43.28 6.54
CA GLU A 190 -17.37 -43.85 5.26
C GLU A 190 -17.85 -42.79 4.26
N ARG A 191 -18.57 -41.77 4.70
CA ARG A 191 -19.18 -40.77 3.82
C ARG A 191 -18.28 -39.61 3.46
N ILE A 192 -17.40 -39.15 4.35
CA ILE A 192 -16.57 -37.99 4.10
C ILE A 192 -15.49 -38.24 3.03
N VAL A 193 -15.09 -39.49 2.83
CA VAL A 193 -14.08 -39.84 1.81
C VAL A 193 -14.57 -39.46 0.40
N GLU A 194 -15.86 -39.64 0.12
CA GLU A 194 -16.47 -39.29 -1.17
C GLU A 194 -16.36 -37.77 -1.50
N LEU A 195 -16.20 -36.91 -0.47
CA LEU A 195 -16.12 -35.46 -0.67
C LEU A 195 -14.87 -35.04 -1.43
N LYS A 196 -13.79 -35.81 -1.39
CA LYS A 196 -12.57 -35.53 -2.13
C LYS A 196 -12.78 -35.58 -3.64
N ASP A 197 -13.66 -36.48 -4.10
CA ASP A 197 -13.96 -36.64 -5.52
C ASP A 197 -14.91 -35.53 -6.03
N VAL A 198 -15.70 -34.95 -5.11
CA VAL A 198 -16.67 -33.88 -5.41
C VAL A 198 -15.98 -32.51 -5.40
N PHE A 199 -15.01 -32.30 -4.52
CA PHE A 199 -14.33 -31.01 -4.31
C PHE A 199 -12.84 -31.11 -4.65
N PRO A 200 -12.42 -30.73 -5.87
CA PRO A 200 -11.02 -30.79 -6.31
C PRO A 200 -10.06 -29.94 -5.46
N GLN A 201 -10.58 -28.97 -4.70
CA GLN A 201 -9.81 -28.11 -3.81
C GLN A 201 -9.25 -28.83 -2.58
N ILE A 202 -9.72 -30.04 -2.29
CA ILE A 202 -9.27 -30.85 -1.16
C ILE A 202 -7.92 -31.52 -1.52
N ILE A 203 -6.87 -31.13 -0.81
CA ILE A 203 -5.52 -31.71 -0.94
C ILE A 203 -5.43 -33.00 -0.13
N GLU A 204 -5.87 -32.96 1.12
CA GLU A 204 -5.72 -34.04 2.10
C GLU A 204 -6.95 -34.12 3.01
N GLY A 205 -7.37 -35.34 3.31
CA GLY A 205 -8.59 -35.60 4.06
C GLY A 205 -9.81 -35.58 3.13
N PRO A 206 -11.04 -35.28 3.65
CA PRO A 206 -11.36 -34.95 5.04
C PRO A 206 -11.15 -36.12 6.00
N THR A 207 -10.81 -35.79 7.25
CA THR A 207 -10.56 -36.77 8.33
C THR A 207 -11.39 -36.44 9.57
N VAL A 208 -11.91 -37.46 10.23
CA VAL A 208 -12.58 -37.31 11.53
C VAL A 208 -11.52 -37.17 12.60
N ALA A 209 -11.34 -35.95 13.16
CA ALA A 209 -10.38 -35.70 14.22
C ALA A 209 -10.84 -36.24 15.59
N GLY A 210 -12.11 -36.67 15.67
CA GLY A 210 -12.68 -37.23 16.88
C GLY A 210 -13.47 -36.24 17.72
N VAL A 211 -13.64 -36.56 19.00
CA VAL A 211 -14.40 -35.76 19.96
C VAL A 211 -13.55 -34.64 20.53
N THR A 212 -14.03 -33.41 20.45
CA THR A 212 -13.33 -32.23 20.98
C THR A 212 -13.93 -31.72 22.28
N LYS A 213 -15.24 -31.93 22.49
CA LYS A 213 -15.95 -31.44 23.68
C LYS A 213 -17.06 -32.39 24.07
N MET A 214 -17.22 -32.67 25.36
CA MET A 214 -18.32 -33.39 25.93
C MET A 214 -19.18 -32.42 26.75
N GLY A 215 -20.36 -32.09 26.25
CA GLY A 215 -21.37 -31.31 26.95
C GLY A 215 -22.29 -32.16 27.82
N PRO A 216 -23.26 -31.56 28.55
CA PRO A 216 -24.25 -32.29 29.36
C PRO A 216 -25.18 -33.17 28.50
N THR A 217 -25.58 -32.68 27.33
CA THR A 217 -26.57 -33.30 26.43
C THR A 217 -26.01 -33.71 25.07
N SER A 218 -24.85 -33.20 24.67
CA SER A 218 -24.23 -33.41 23.36
C SER A 218 -22.73 -33.66 23.46
N VAL A 219 -22.20 -34.23 22.38
CA VAL A 219 -20.77 -34.46 22.16
C VAL A 219 -20.40 -33.75 20.87
N THR A 220 -19.36 -32.88 20.89
CA THR A 220 -18.90 -32.19 19.70
C THR A 220 -17.85 -33.03 18.97
N VAL A 221 -18.12 -33.33 17.71
CA VAL A 221 -17.18 -34.03 16.80
C VAL A 221 -16.58 -33.04 15.84
N ARG A 222 -15.30 -33.18 15.58
CA ARG A 222 -14.54 -32.33 14.65
C ARG A 222 -14.11 -33.13 13.42
N ILE A 223 -14.33 -32.53 12.27
CA ILE A 223 -13.76 -32.97 10.98
C ILE A 223 -12.76 -31.92 10.55
N THR A 224 -11.63 -32.35 10.02
CA THR A 224 -10.62 -31.47 9.44
C THR A 224 -10.38 -31.83 7.99
N VAL A 225 -10.14 -30.82 7.16
CA VAL A 225 -9.86 -30.96 5.73
C VAL A 225 -8.77 -29.99 5.33
N LYS A 226 -7.78 -30.46 4.58
CA LYS A 226 -6.74 -29.57 4.04
C LYS A 226 -7.09 -29.18 2.60
N THR A 227 -7.21 -27.88 2.37
CA THR A 227 -7.58 -27.30 1.06
C THR A 227 -6.44 -26.46 0.48
N VAL A 228 -6.48 -26.22 -0.82
CA VAL A 228 -5.44 -25.43 -1.54
C VAL A 228 -5.30 -24.03 -0.96
N SER A 229 -6.43 -23.35 -0.74
CA SER A 229 -6.46 -22.01 -0.17
C SER A 229 -7.89 -21.70 0.32
N GLU A 230 -8.04 -20.63 1.08
CA GLU A 230 -9.36 -20.12 1.47
C GLU A 230 -9.88 -19.15 0.41
N GLU A 231 -10.29 -19.69 -0.76
CA GLU A 231 -10.78 -18.86 -1.88
C GLU A 231 -12.20 -18.39 -1.72
N HIS A 232 -13.03 -19.17 -1.05
CA HIS A 232 -14.46 -18.89 -0.87
C HIS A 232 -14.70 -18.48 0.58
N TYR A 233 -14.85 -17.20 0.74
CA TYR A 233 -15.22 -16.58 1.99
C TYR A 233 -16.75 -16.44 2.03
N ALA A 234 -17.41 -17.41 2.64
CA ALA A 234 -18.85 -17.40 2.88
C ALA A 234 -19.16 -17.00 4.32
#